data_9d8ef10c692f738a847550b8be94e8df
#
_entry.id   9d8ef10c692f738a847550b8be94e8df
#
_cell.length_a   1.000
_cell.length_b   1.000
_cell.length_c   1.000
_cell.angle_alpha   90.00
_cell.angle_beta   90.00
_cell.angle_gamma   90.00
#
_symmetry.space_group_name_H-M   'P 1'
#
loop_
_entity.id
_entity.type
_entity.pdbx_description
1 polymer ?
#
loop_
_entity_poly.entity_id
_entity_poly.type
_entity_poly.pdbx_seq_one_letter_code
_entity_poly.pdbx_strand_id
1 'polypeptide(L)'
;MRLETTRNFLFASAAVLAFASPAFALDGADVLKKMNAAYHVQGAEITAKSVATNGDNVTLSGVVIGSGMDPAQQFPIGNVTLEGVEEDNGGYTIEKMSFENVNYAKEKVAITIDDLYMTGVVVPADATANTVDAMLFYDEAHTGPASVKIDGKEAFSIAESNATMTKSEDGGTLSFDLTAEGFKGDLSGVTDPKSKEAIDALQLKSLSGDLTVNGSWEVAPGTINVDEYSIDVENVGRLDMSFSISGYTMAFIKSMQDAVKAQEANPNKEQADQAFGLAMLGLMQQLTFNNAKISFDDAGITKRGIDYAAKEQGTTSQQLSQMIKGMAPMMIAQLNIPELQNAVSAAVNTYVDDPKNFTISAAPAKPVPFPMIMGAAMGAPNTIPSVLGVTVTANQ
;
A
#
# COMPACT_ATOMS: atom_id res chain seq x y z
N MET A 1 87.06 -1.46 50.29
CA MET A 1 86.00 -0.84 51.11
C MET A 1 85.01 -0.11 50.23
N ARG A 2 83.76 -0.48 50.33
CA ARG A 2 82.58 -0.01 49.69
C ARG A 2 82.42 -0.20 48.15
N LEU A 3 81.58 -1.19 47.83
CA LEU A 3 80.88 -1.42 46.62
C LEU A 3 79.83 -0.31 46.43
N GLU A 4 79.65 0.18 45.19
CA GLU A 4 78.44 0.80 44.78
C GLU A 4 77.93 0.12 43.49
N THR A 5 76.77 -0.50 43.63
CA THR A 5 76.05 -1.21 42.58
C THR A 5 75.19 -0.19 41.81
N THR A 6 75.52 0.00 40.54
CA THR A 6 74.67 0.75 39.59
C THR A 6 73.67 -0.20 38.95
N ARG A 7 72.40 -0.03 39.30
CA ARG A 7 71.24 -0.75 38.71
C ARG A 7 70.85 -0.07 37.39
N ASN A 8 71.11 -0.71 36.28
CA ASN A 8 70.59 -0.34 34.98
C ASN A 8 69.08 -0.66 34.92
N PHE A 9 68.19 0.35 34.80
CA PHE A 9 66.79 0.20 34.42
C PHE A 9 66.74 0.12 32.91
N LEU A 10 66.43 -1.06 32.37
CA LEU A 10 66.01 -1.29 31.02
C LEU A 10 64.55 -0.88 30.90
N PHE A 11 64.23 0.23 30.24
CA PHE A 11 62.87 0.54 29.78
C PHE A 11 62.60 -0.32 28.56
N ALA A 12 61.77 -1.36 28.73
CA ALA A 12 61.16 -2.09 27.63
C ALA A 12 59.98 -1.23 27.12
N SER A 13 60.18 -0.53 26.05
CA SER A 13 59.07 0.14 25.29
C SER A 13 58.26 -0.95 24.58
N ALA A 14 57.14 -1.33 25.18
CA ALA A 14 56.11 -2.12 24.47
C ALA A 14 55.48 -1.21 23.41
N ALA A 15 55.89 -1.37 22.17
CA ALA A 15 55.18 -0.82 21.02
C ALA A 15 53.87 -1.62 20.89
N VAL A 16 52.77 -1.05 21.31
CA VAL A 16 51.40 -1.52 20.98
C VAL A 16 51.20 -1.20 19.50
N LEU A 17 51.44 -2.19 18.65
CA LEU A 17 50.96 -2.16 17.26
C LEU A 17 49.43 -2.27 17.36
N ALA A 18 48.74 -1.12 17.34
CA ALA A 18 47.35 -1.06 17.02
C ALA A 18 47.22 -1.56 15.57
N PHE A 19 46.75 -2.78 15.42
CA PHE A 19 46.23 -3.25 14.13
C PHE A 19 44.94 -2.44 13.91
N ALA A 20 45.08 -1.29 13.24
CA ALA A 20 43.97 -0.66 12.55
C ALA A 20 43.55 -1.67 11.47
N SER A 21 42.50 -2.40 11.70
CA SER A 21 41.80 -3.10 10.63
C SER A 21 41.59 -2.05 9.53
N PRO A 22 41.87 -2.34 8.27
CA PRO A 22 41.50 -1.41 7.21
C PRO A 22 39.97 -1.26 7.32
N ALA A 23 39.52 -0.10 7.77
CA ALA A 23 38.15 0.30 7.55
C ALA A 23 37.99 0.32 6.04
N PHE A 24 37.29 -0.66 5.47
CA PHE A 24 36.91 -0.59 4.07
C PHE A 24 36.10 0.67 3.93
N ALA A 25 36.59 1.59 3.10
CA ALA A 25 35.85 2.80 2.83
C ALA A 25 34.51 2.39 2.19
N LEU A 26 33.41 2.93 2.71
CA LEU A 26 32.08 2.68 2.20
C LEU A 26 32.04 2.91 0.67
N ASP A 27 31.56 1.91 -0.08
CA ASP A 27 31.37 1.99 -1.52
C ASP A 27 29.92 2.41 -1.85
N GLY A 28 29.70 3.71 -2.01
CA GLY A 28 28.40 4.25 -2.36
C GLY A 28 27.83 3.73 -3.69
N ALA A 29 28.71 3.31 -4.62
CA ALA A 29 28.25 2.73 -5.88
C ALA A 29 27.69 1.31 -5.69
N ASP A 30 28.26 0.53 -4.75
CA ASP A 30 27.71 -0.78 -4.38
C ASP A 30 26.39 -0.63 -3.61
N VAL A 31 26.28 0.38 -2.73
CA VAL A 31 25.00 0.72 -2.06
C VAL A 31 23.90 0.95 -3.11
N LEU A 32 24.11 1.85 -4.07
CA LEU A 32 23.13 2.11 -5.14
C LEU A 32 22.82 0.86 -5.96
N LYS A 33 23.83 0.05 -6.28
CA LYS A 33 23.65 -1.20 -7.02
C LYS A 33 22.75 -2.19 -6.29
N LYS A 34 22.94 -2.36 -4.98
CA LYS A 34 22.11 -3.27 -4.15
C LYS A 34 20.71 -2.72 -3.93
N MET A 35 20.57 -1.40 -3.72
CA MET A 35 19.26 -0.75 -3.72
C MET A 35 18.51 -1.03 -5.03
N ASN A 36 19.16 -0.86 -6.17
CA ASN A 36 18.57 -1.17 -7.47
C ASN A 36 18.18 -2.64 -7.61
N ALA A 37 18.98 -3.56 -7.12
CA ALA A 37 18.62 -4.99 -7.15
C ALA A 37 17.32 -5.25 -6.37
N ALA A 38 17.15 -4.61 -5.23
CA ALA A 38 15.94 -4.73 -4.40
C ALA A 38 14.70 -4.07 -5.07
N TYR A 39 14.85 -2.88 -5.64
CA TYR A 39 13.76 -2.20 -6.36
C TYR A 39 13.40 -2.89 -7.68
N HIS A 40 14.38 -3.45 -8.38
CA HIS A 40 14.14 -4.14 -9.66
C HIS A 40 13.24 -5.37 -9.49
N VAL A 41 13.30 -6.06 -8.35
CA VAL A 41 12.37 -7.14 -8.01
C VAL A 41 10.93 -6.64 -7.95
N GLN A 42 10.72 -5.34 -7.65
CA GLN A 42 9.43 -4.67 -7.61
C GLN A 42 9.06 -3.95 -8.93
N GLY A 43 9.88 -4.09 -9.98
CA GLY A 43 9.65 -3.45 -11.29
C GLY A 43 10.05 -1.98 -11.37
N ALA A 44 10.79 -1.47 -10.38
CA ALA A 44 11.30 -0.10 -10.36
C ALA A 44 12.82 -0.06 -10.62
N GLU A 45 13.32 1.05 -11.15
CA GLU A 45 14.74 1.29 -11.36
C GLU A 45 15.10 2.69 -10.86
N ILE A 46 16.19 2.77 -10.09
CA ILE A 46 16.77 4.03 -9.62
C ILE A 46 18.07 4.28 -10.38
N THR A 47 18.17 5.43 -11.04
CA THR A 47 19.41 5.90 -11.66
C THR A 47 19.88 7.18 -11.00
N ALA A 48 21.21 7.37 -10.89
CA ALA A 48 21.81 8.61 -10.40
C ALA A 48 22.89 9.06 -11.38
N LYS A 49 23.02 10.38 -11.56
CA LYS A 49 24.08 10.96 -12.43
C LYS A 49 25.46 10.80 -11.82
N SER A 50 25.56 10.88 -10.50
CA SER A 50 26.79 10.67 -9.75
C SER A 50 26.50 10.16 -8.33
N VAL A 51 27.48 9.45 -7.78
CA VAL A 51 27.51 8.95 -6.41
C VAL A 51 28.75 9.52 -5.74
N ALA A 52 28.60 10.14 -4.59
CA ALA A 52 29.69 10.66 -3.77
C ALA A 52 29.60 10.09 -2.36
N THR A 53 30.72 9.61 -1.83
CA THR A 53 30.79 9.05 -0.45
C THR A 53 31.66 9.97 0.42
N ASN A 54 31.19 10.29 1.61
CA ASN A 54 31.89 11.07 2.62
C ASN A 54 31.66 10.48 4.02
N GLY A 55 32.64 9.70 4.50
CA GLY A 55 32.50 8.93 5.72
C GLY A 55 31.45 7.84 5.56
N ASP A 56 30.42 7.88 6.40
CA ASP A 56 29.25 7.02 6.40
C ASP A 56 28.05 7.59 5.62
N ASN A 57 28.25 8.70 4.91
CA ASN A 57 27.21 9.35 4.11
C ASN A 57 27.43 9.12 2.62
N VAL A 58 26.36 8.84 1.89
CA VAL A 58 26.34 8.71 0.43
C VAL A 58 25.36 9.71 -0.16
N THR A 59 25.83 10.55 -1.10
CA THR A 59 24.97 11.45 -1.86
C THR A 59 24.80 10.92 -3.28
N LEU A 60 23.55 10.67 -3.66
CA LEU A 60 23.13 10.33 -5.01
C LEU A 60 22.62 11.60 -5.68
N SER A 61 23.29 12.09 -6.72
CA SER A 61 22.89 13.33 -7.38
C SER A 61 22.13 13.07 -8.67
N GLY A 62 21.07 13.87 -8.87
CA GLY A 62 20.25 13.81 -10.07
C GLY A 62 19.57 12.47 -10.24
N VAL A 63 18.93 12.00 -9.16
CA VAL A 63 18.23 10.72 -9.10
C VAL A 63 16.95 10.77 -9.91
N VAL A 64 16.72 9.70 -10.67
CA VAL A 64 15.50 9.46 -11.44
C VAL A 64 14.98 8.07 -11.08
N ILE A 65 13.70 7.99 -10.74
CA ILE A 65 12.99 6.72 -10.60
C ILE A 65 12.25 6.45 -11.90
N GLY A 66 12.44 5.25 -12.45
CA GLY A 66 11.78 4.77 -13.65
C GLY A 66 11.04 3.47 -13.40
N SER A 67 10.10 3.15 -14.29
CA SER A 67 9.58 1.80 -14.40
C SER A 67 10.50 1.02 -15.35
N GLY A 68 10.98 -0.14 -14.92
CA GLY A 68 11.73 -1.04 -15.81
C GLY A 68 10.93 -1.50 -17.03
N MET A 69 9.59 -1.31 -17.01
CA MET A 69 8.66 -1.69 -18.08
C MET A 69 8.41 -0.56 -19.10
N ASP A 70 8.55 0.70 -18.72
CA ASP A 70 8.31 1.84 -19.62
C ASP A 70 9.35 2.95 -19.41
N PRO A 71 10.38 3.03 -20.27
CA PRO A 71 11.40 4.07 -20.21
C PRO A 71 10.86 5.50 -20.35
N ALA A 72 9.62 5.68 -20.80
CA ALA A 72 8.99 6.99 -20.92
C ALA A 72 8.41 7.48 -19.59
N GLN A 73 8.27 6.61 -18.60
CA GLN A 73 7.80 6.93 -17.26
C GLN A 73 8.99 7.11 -16.30
N GLN A 74 9.70 8.21 -16.49
CA GLN A 74 10.80 8.61 -15.62
C GLN A 74 10.37 9.81 -14.78
N PHE A 75 10.56 9.70 -13.46
CA PHE A 75 10.24 10.76 -12.50
C PHE A 75 11.52 11.24 -11.81
N PRO A 76 11.97 12.49 -12.06
CA PRO A 76 13.13 13.05 -11.40
C PRO A 76 12.78 13.42 -9.95
N ILE A 77 13.58 12.94 -9.00
CA ILE A 77 13.41 13.24 -7.57
C ILE A 77 14.55 14.09 -6.99
N GLY A 78 15.50 14.55 -7.83
CA GLY A 78 16.58 15.42 -7.38
C GLY A 78 17.74 14.68 -6.73
N ASN A 79 18.31 15.24 -5.66
CA ASN A 79 19.36 14.58 -4.91
C ASN A 79 18.78 13.79 -3.75
N VAL A 80 19.42 12.65 -3.44
CA VAL A 80 19.09 11.81 -2.29
C VAL A 80 20.34 11.67 -1.43
N THR A 81 20.22 11.96 -0.15
CA THR A 81 21.30 11.79 0.83
C THR A 81 20.98 10.59 1.72
N LEU A 82 21.93 9.65 1.79
CA LEU A 82 21.92 8.50 2.69
C LEU A 82 22.86 8.82 3.83
N GLU A 83 22.36 8.85 5.06
CA GLU A 83 23.09 9.18 6.28
C GLU A 83 23.20 7.93 7.15
N GLY A 84 24.35 7.75 7.83
CA GLY A 84 24.58 6.61 8.71
C GLY A 84 24.53 5.28 7.96
N VAL A 85 25.21 5.20 6.81
CA VAL A 85 25.27 3.97 6.00
C VAL A 85 26.31 3.02 6.59
N GLU A 86 25.87 1.86 7.04
CA GLU A 86 26.73 0.81 7.58
C GLU A 86 26.55 -0.48 6.77
N GLU A 87 27.66 -1.19 6.55
CA GLU A 87 27.61 -2.54 5.95
C GLU A 87 27.13 -3.54 6.99
N ASP A 88 26.10 -4.30 6.69
CA ASP A 88 25.58 -5.37 7.52
C ASP A 88 25.39 -6.66 6.72
N ASN A 89 26.13 -7.70 7.07
CA ASN A 89 26.05 -9.05 6.48
C ASN A 89 26.09 -9.06 4.94
N GLY A 90 26.87 -8.15 4.33
CA GLY A 90 26.97 -7.99 2.88
C GLY A 90 25.83 -7.18 2.26
N GLY A 91 24.87 -6.69 3.03
CA GLY A 91 23.90 -5.66 2.70
C GLY A 91 24.30 -4.32 3.33
N TYR A 92 23.32 -3.43 3.48
CA TYR A 92 23.53 -2.13 4.14
C TYR A 92 22.33 -1.77 5.02
N THR A 93 22.61 -1.09 6.13
CA THR A 93 21.62 -0.33 6.89
C THR A 93 21.87 1.16 6.64
N ILE A 94 20.80 1.94 6.58
CA ILE A 94 20.84 3.38 6.37
C ILE A 94 19.95 4.02 7.44
N GLU A 95 20.56 4.84 8.32
CA GLU A 95 19.83 5.47 9.41
C GLU A 95 18.73 6.39 8.87
N LYS A 96 19.10 7.27 7.91
CA LYS A 96 18.15 8.17 7.25
C LYS A 96 18.46 8.34 5.77
N MET A 97 17.42 8.29 4.96
CA MET A 97 17.43 8.63 3.55
C MET A 97 16.58 9.88 3.36
N SER A 98 17.20 11.00 3.01
CA SER A 98 16.53 12.29 2.80
C SER A 98 16.50 12.64 1.32
N PHE A 99 15.39 13.18 0.87
CA PHE A 99 15.17 13.57 -0.52
C PHE A 99 15.08 15.09 -0.62
N GLU A 100 15.55 15.67 -1.72
CA GLU A 100 15.24 17.05 -2.03
C GLU A 100 13.74 17.23 -2.25
N ASN A 101 13.22 18.42 -1.94
CA ASN A 101 11.82 18.73 -2.25
C ASN A 101 11.55 18.55 -3.74
N VAL A 102 10.53 17.76 -4.06
CA VAL A 102 10.16 17.49 -5.44
C VAL A 102 9.37 18.68 -5.99
N ASN A 103 9.87 19.23 -7.11
CA ASN A 103 9.21 20.28 -7.87
C ASN A 103 9.18 19.87 -9.34
N TYR A 104 8.13 19.19 -9.75
CA TYR A 104 7.96 18.70 -11.11
C TYR A 104 6.86 19.48 -11.83
N ALA A 105 7.15 19.93 -13.04
CA ALA A 105 6.15 20.58 -13.88
C ALA A 105 6.29 20.07 -15.33
N LYS A 106 5.16 19.64 -15.88
CA LYS A 106 5.06 19.21 -17.29
C LYS A 106 3.72 19.67 -17.84
N GLU A 107 3.77 20.44 -18.91
CA GLU A 107 2.59 21.03 -19.55
C GLU A 107 1.71 21.81 -18.55
N LYS A 108 0.54 21.29 -18.22
CA LYS A 108 -0.45 21.89 -17.33
C LYS A 108 -0.42 21.35 -15.90
N VAL A 109 0.41 20.33 -15.66
CA VAL A 109 0.46 19.65 -14.37
C VAL A 109 1.72 20.08 -13.64
N ALA A 110 1.60 20.49 -12.37
CA ALA A 110 2.69 20.70 -11.46
C ALA A 110 2.49 19.85 -10.20
N ILE A 111 3.56 19.21 -9.74
CA ILE A 111 3.57 18.36 -8.53
C ILE A 111 4.65 18.91 -7.60
N THR A 112 4.30 19.11 -6.35
CA THR A 112 5.24 19.42 -5.28
C THR A 112 5.12 18.39 -4.17
N ILE A 113 6.25 17.97 -3.61
CA ILE A 113 6.32 17.12 -2.41
C ILE A 113 7.44 17.69 -1.56
N ASP A 114 7.14 18.04 -0.32
CA ASP A 114 8.09 18.58 0.62
C ASP A 114 8.37 17.56 1.73
N ASP A 115 9.54 17.67 2.36
CA ASP A 115 9.96 16.89 3.53
C ASP A 115 9.79 15.36 3.36
N LEU A 116 10.28 14.83 2.24
CA LEU A 116 10.28 13.39 1.98
C LEU A 116 11.53 12.76 2.60
N TYR A 117 11.36 11.78 3.48
CA TYR A 117 12.44 10.97 4.03
C TYR A 117 12.01 9.54 4.36
N MET A 118 13.00 8.67 4.56
CA MET A 118 12.84 7.33 5.12
C MET A 118 13.88 7.12 6.21
N THR A 119 13.55 6.33 7.24
CA THR A 119 14.46 5.93 8.31
C THR A 119 14.54 4.42 8.45
N GLY A 120 15.63 3.93 9.04
CA GLY A 120 15.82 2.51 9.30
C GLY A 120 15.79 1.66 8.02
N VAL A 121 16.33 2.18 6.91
CA VAL A 121 16.30 1.46 5.62
C VAL A 121 17.30 0.32 5.64
N VAL A 122 16.83 -0.89 5.36
CA VAL A 122 17.66 -2.11 5.24
C VAL A 122 17.71 -2.53 3.78
N VAL A 123 18.92 -2.52 3.22
CA VAL A 123 19.19 -2.94 1.84
C VAL A 123 19.74 -4.36 1.87
N PRO A 124 19.08 -5.35 1.30
CA PRO A 124 19.49 -6.74 1.36
C PRO A 124 20.80 -7.00 0.61
N ALA A 125 21.58 -7.96 1.09
CA ALA A 125 22.79 -8.45 0.40
C ALA A 125 22.44 -9.12 -0.95
N ASP A 126 21.37 -9.88 -0.97
CA ASP A 126 20.82 -10.61 -2.13
C ASP A 126 19.30 -10.47 -2.18
N ALA A 127 18.82 -9.55 -2.99
CA ALA A 127 17.39 -9.32 -3.21
C ALA A 127 16.68 -10.46 -3.97
N THR A 128 17.42 -11.44 -4.50
CA THR A 128 16.85 -12.59 -5.24
C THR A 128 16.57 -13.79 -4.35
N ALA A 129 17.05 -13.78 -3.10
CA ALA A 129 16.78 -14.83 -2.14
C ALA A 129 15.28 -14.88 -1.77
N ASN A 130 14.76 -16.09 -1.59
CA ASN A 130 13.35 -16.27 -1.23
C ASN A 130 13.15 -16.22 0.30
N THR A 131 13.55 -15.11 0.90
CA THR A 131 13.47 -14.85 2.34
C THR A 131 12.97 -13.44 2.61
N VAL A 132 12.45 -13.18 3.79
CA VAL A 132 12.05 -11.82 4.22
C VAL A 132 13.24 -10.87 4.24
N ASP A 133 14.43 -11.37 4.62
CA ASP A 133 15.65 -10.56 4.66
C ASP A 133 16.19 -10.18 3.27
N ALA A 134 15.62 -10.76 2.21
CA ALA A 134 15.87 -10.35 0.82
C ALA A 134 15.00 -9.17 0.36
N MET A 135 14.04 -8.76 1.18
CA MET A 135 13.19 -7.61 0.90
C MET A 135 13.84 -6.33 1.39
N LEU A 136 13.62 -5.25 0.65
CA LEU A 136 13.93 -3.92 1.15
C LEU A 136 12.95 -3.60 2.27
N PHE A 137 13.49 -3.16 3.41
CA PHE A 137 12.73 -2.83 4.60
C PHE A 137 13.02 -1.39 5.03
N TYR A 138 12.11 -0.76 5.74
CA TYR A 138 12.30 0.53 6.38
C TYR A 138 11.45 0.61 7.65
N ASP A 139 11.87 1.41 8.61
CA ASP A 139 11.10 1.64 9.83
C ASP A 139 9.98 2.67 9.59
N GLU A 140 10.32 3.78 8.94
CA GLU A 140 9.40 4.87 8.63
C GLU A 140 9.67 5.45 7.26
N ALA A 141 8.60 5.82 6.55
CA ALA A 141 8.63 6.68 5.36
C ALA A 141 7.63 7.82 5.57
N HIS A 142 8.11 9.05 5.40
CA HIS A 142 7.36 10.28 5.66
C HIS A 142 7.32 11.16 4.43
N THR A 143 6.18 11.81 4.22
CA THR A 143 6.09 12.99 3.37
C THR A 143 5.36 14.10 4.12
N GLY A 144 5.91 15.31 4.09
CA GLY A 144 5.17 16.52 4.46
C GLY A 144 4.16 16.91 3.37
N PRO A 145 3.86 18.20 3.23
CA PRO A 145 2.84 18.67 2.28
C PRO A 145 3.14 18.24 0.85
N ALA A 146 2.16 17.61 0.20
CA ALA A 146 2.21 17.28 -1.22
C ALA A 146 1.04 17.89 -1.96
N SER A 147 1.26 18.39 -3.20
CA SER A 147 0.18 18.96 -3.99
C SER A 147 0.31 18.67 -5.48
N VAL A 148 -0.85 18.58 -6.14
CA VAL A 148 -0.99 18.50 -7.58
C VAL A 148 -1.80 19.71 -8.05
N LYS A 149 -1.22 20.51 -8.94
CA LYS A 149 -1.89 21.64 -9.60
C LYS A 149 -2.13 21.33 -11.07
N ILE A 150 -3.31 21.68 -11.55
CA ILE A 150 -3.69 21.59 -12.96
C ILE A 150 -4.04 23.00 -13.45
N ASP A 151 -3.42 23.46 -14.53
CA ASP A 151 -3.55 24.84 -15.03
C ASP A 151 -3.32 25.90 -13.94
N GLY A 152 -2.38 25.63 -13.01
CA GLY A 152 -2.00 26.51 -11.90
C GLY A 152 -2.96 26.52 -10.70
N LYS A 153 -4.05 25.74 -10.74
CA LYS A 153 -4.99 25.57 -9.63
C LYS A 153 -4.70 24.26 -8.91
N GLU A 154 -4.75 24.28 -7.58
CA GLU A 154 -4.63 23.06 -6.77
C GLU A 154 -5.85 22.18 -7.02
N ALA A 155 -5.58 20.98 -7.54
CA ALA A 155 -6.60 19.96 -7.80
C ALA A 155 -6.63 18.91 -6.69
N PHE A 156 -5.47 18.64 -6.09
CA PHE A 156 -5.33 17.69 -4.99
C PHE A 156 -4.17 18.09 -4.09
N SER A 157 -4.30 17.89 -2.79
CA SER A 157 -3.20 18.01 -1.83
C SER A 157 -3.36 17.05 -0.66
N ILE A 158 -2.26 16.76 0.01
CA ILE A 158 -2.19 16.02 1.28
C ILE A 158 -1.35 16.88 2.22
N ALA A 159 -1.75 16.95 3.49
CA ALA A 159 -0.99 17.71 4.47
C ALA A 159 0.26 16.95 4.93
N GLU A 160 0.10 15.65 5.17
CA GLU A 160 1.17 14.77 5.64
C GLU A 160 0.81 13.31 5.33
N SER A 161 1.83 12.46 5.10
CA SER A 161 1.63 11.01 5.13
C SER A 161 2.79 10.32 5.83
N ASN A 162 2.47 9.27 6.60
CA ASN A 162 3.42 8.44 7.31
C ASN A 162 3.14 6.97 7.01
N ALA A 163 4.20 6.21 6.73
CA ALA A 163 4.13 4.76 6.62
C ALA A 163 5.20 4.15 7.53
N THR A 164 4.81 3.22 8.38
CA THR A 164 5.74 2.48 9.23
C THR A 164 5.69 1.00 8.96
N MET A 165 6.82 0.35 9.11
CA MET A 165 6.94 -1.10 9.06
C MET A 165 7.66 -1.60 10.31
N THR A 166 7.16 -2.66 10.91
CA THR A 166 7.78 -3.29 12.08
C THR A 166 7.92 -4.78 11.85
N LYS A 167 9.10 -5.30 12.14
CA LYS A 167 9.38 -6.73 12.08
C LYS A 167 9.41 -7.28 13.51
N SER A 168 8.70 -8.40 13.77
CA SER A 168 8.76 -9.08 15.05
C SER A 168 10.19 -9.60 15.34
N GLU A 169 10.55 -9.76 16.61
CA GLU A 169 11.90 -10.21 17.04
C GLU A 169 12.32 -11.54 16.39
N ASP A 170 11.39 -12.46 16.19
CA ASP A 170 11.62 -13.75 15.51
C ASP A 170 11.57 -13.68 13.99
N GLY A 171 11.25 -12.50 13.41
CA GLY A 171 11.09 -12.29 11.98
C GLY A 171 9.85 -12.96 11.37
N GLY A 172 8.97 -13.49 12.21
CA GLY A 172 7.80 -14.25 11.76
C GLY A 172 6.62 -13.39 11.31
N THR A 173 6.59 -12.12 11.71
CA THR A 173 5.50 -11.19 11.41
C THR A 173 6.06 -9.83 10.98
N LEU A 174 5.51 -9.28 9.92
CA LEU A 174 5.68 -7.89 9.50
C LEU A 174 4.37 -7.15 9.74
N SER A 175 4.40 -6.05 10.48
CA SER A 175 3.27 -5.14 10.65
C SER A 175 3.51 -3.88 9.83
N PHE A 176 2.45 -3.27 9.35
CA PHE A 176 2.52 -2.03 8.58
C PHE A 176 1.37 -1.11 8.96
N ASP A 177 1.67 0.17 9.05
CA ASP A 177 0.71 1.25 9.24
C ASP A 177 0.99 2.33 8.21
N LEU A 178 -0.08 2.87 7.61
CA LEU A 178 -0.04 4.00 6.68
C LEU A 178 -1.14 4.98 7.06
N THR A 179 -0.78 6.24 7.22
CA THR A 179 -1.72 7.35 7.34
C THR A 179 -1.45 8.38 6.25
N ALA A 180 -2.52 8.99 5.73
CA ALA A 180 -2.43 10.20 4.92
C ALA A 180 -3.48 11.18 5.44
N GLU A 181 -3.00 12.26 6.06
CA GLU A 181 -3.83 13.20 6.79
C GLU A 181 -4.11 14.46 5.95
N GLY A 182 -5.30 14.99 6.11
CA GLY A 182 -5.71 16.25 5.54
C GLY A 182 -5.63 16.26 4.01
N PHE A 183 -6.00 15.17 3.35
CA PHE A 183 -6.13 15.23 1.90
C PHE A 183 -7.25 16.18 1.50
N LYS A 184 -7.06 16.87 0.39
CA LYS A 184 -8.06 17.78 -0.20
C LYS A 184 -8.15 17.54 -1.68
N GLY A 185 -9.38 17.57 -2.20
CA GLY A 185 -9.66 17.48 -3.64
C GLY A 185 -10.57 18.62 -4.07
N ASP A 186 -10.23 19.32 -5.16
CA ASP A 186 -11.05 20.37 -5.75
C ASP A 186 -11.68 19.90 -7.07
N LEU A 187 -12.97 19.63 -7.06
CA LEU A 187 -13.76 19.24 -8.21
C LEU A 187 -14.43 20.43 -8.92
N SER A 188 -14.17 21.67 -8.48
CA SER A 188 -14.74 22.89 -9.09
C SER A 188 -14.33 23.08 -10.56
N GLY A 189 -13.22 22.45 -10.99
CA GLY A 189 -12.71 22.47 -12.35
C GLY A 189 -13.44 21.54 -13.32
N VAL A 190 -14.37 20.71 -12.86
CA VAL A 190 -15.17 19.82 -13.74
C VAL A 190 -16.09 20.64 -14.61
N THR A 191 -15.96 20.47 -15.93
CA THR A 191 -16.68 21.28 -16.93
C THR A 191 -17.89 20.58 -17.56
N ASP A 192 -17.97 19.25 -17.45
CA ASP A 192 -19.14 18.51 -17.94
C ASP A 192 -20.41 18.92 -17.19
N PRO A 193 -21.47 19.40 -17.89
CA PRO A 193 -22.65 19.96 -17.22
C PRO A 193 -23.36 19.01 -16.25
N LYS A 194 -23.47 17.73 -16.60
CA LYS A 194 -24.14 16.73 -15.75
C LYS A 194 -23.32 16.42 -14.50
N SER A 195 -22.01 16.22 -14.69
CA SER A 195 -21.10 16.00 -13.56
C SER A 195 -21.08 17.19 -12.61
N LYS A 196 -21.08 18.42 -13.16
CA LYS A 196 -21.13 19.64 -12.36
C LYS A 196 -22.44 19.74 -11.55
N GLU A 197 -23.58 19.45 -12.18
CA GLU A 197 -24.87 19.45 -11.47
C GLU A 197 -24.87 18.41 -10.32
N ALA A 198 -24.35 17.21 -10.54
CA ALA A 198 -24.20 16.19 -9.51
C ALA A 198 -23.27 16.64 -8.39
N ILE A 199 -22.07 17.17 -8.70
CA ILE A 199 -21.10 17.70 -7.75
C ILE A 199 -21.73 18.79 -6.89
N ASP A 200 -22.50 19.72 -7.51
CA ASP A 200 -23.17 20.80 -6.79
C ASP A 200 -24.27 20.27 -5.88
N ALA A 201 -25.11 19.37 -6.37
CA ALA A 201 -26.23 18.78 -5.62
C ALA A 201 -25.75 17.90 -4.44
N LEU A 202 -24.66 17.16 -4.65
CA LEU A 202 -24.06 16.30 -3.64
C LEU A 202 -23.07 17.04 -2.71
N GLN A 203 -22.83 18.33 -2.95
CA GLN A 203 -21.88 19.17 -2.20
C GLN A 203 -20.44 18.63 -2.20
N LEU A 204 -19.98 18.14 -3.36
CA LEU A 204 -18.66 17.52 -3.53
C LEU A 204 -17.62 18.43 -4.18
N LYS A 205 -17.86 19.74 -4.26
CA LYS A 205 -16.90 20.69 -4.89
C LYS A 205 -15.53 20.67 -4.26
N SER A 206 -15.50 20.56 -2.93
CA SER A 206 -14.29 20.43 -2.15
C SER A 206 -14.45 19.21 -1.26
N LEU A 207 -13.52 18.29 -1.37
CA LEU A 207 -13.40 17.11 -0.53
C LEU A 207 -12.25 17.33 0.43
N SER A 208 -12.39 16.87 1.67
CA SER A 208 -11.31 16.81 2.66
C SER A 208 -11.49 15.56 3.50
N GLY A 209 -10.38 15.01 3.98
CA GLY A 209 -10.45 13.78 4.77
C GLY A 209 -9.10 13.15 5.05
N ASP A 210 -9.16 11.95 5.57
CA ASP A 210 -7.99 11.16 5.98
C ASP A 210 -8.08 9.73 5.44
N LEU A 211 -6.91 9.10 5.25
CA LEU A 211 -6.79 7.70 4.89
C LEU A 211 -5.95 7.00 5.95
N THR A 212 -6.40 5.83 6.39
CA THR A 212 -5.64 4.95 7.29
C THR A 212 -5.62 3.54 6.73
N VAL A 213 -4.46 2.91 6.75
CA VAL A 213 -4.29 1.48 6.44
C VAL A 213 -3.39 0.88 7.48
N ASN A 214 -3.84 -0.20 8.13
CA ASN A 214 -2.98 -0.98 9.00
C ASN A 214 -3.23 -2.48 8.85
N GLY A 215 -2.22 -3.25 9.18
CA GLY A 215 -2.31 -4.69 9.08
C GLY A 215 -1.00 -5.40 9.35
N SER A 216 -1.00 -6.69 9.06
CA SER A 216 0.15 -7.54 9.28
C SER A 216 0.26 -8.67 8.26
N TRP A 217 1.46 -9.17 8.11
CA TRP A 217 1.73 -10.38 7.35
C TRP A 217 2.52 -11.38 8.20
N GLU A 218 1.89 -12.50 8.51
CA GLU A 218 2.54 -13.66 9.14
C GLU A 218 3.22 -14.49 8.04
N VAL A 219 4.55 -14.47 7.99
CA VAL A 219 5.35 -14.96 6.88
C VAL A 219 5.18 -16.45 6.60
N ALA A 220 5.24 -17.28 7.66
CA ALA A 220 5.26 -18.74 7.51
C ALA A 220 3.92 -19.30 7.05
N PRO A 221 2.76 -19.01 7.69
CA PRO A 221 1.45 -19.41 7.19
C PRO A 221 1.03 -18.58 5.96
N GLY A 222 1.72 -17.46 5.69
CA GLY A 222 1.38 -16.51 4.64
C GLY A 222 0.04 -15.84 4.89
N THR A 223 -0.26 -15.52 6.17
CA THR A 223 -1.51 -14.83 6.50
C THR A 223 -1.32 -13.34 6.42
N ILE A 224 -2.06 -12.70 5.51
CA ILE A 224 -2.21 -11.25 5.44
C ILE A 224 -3.48 -10.88 6.18
N ASN A 225 -3.36 -10.00 7.17
CA ASN A 225 -4.46 -9.33 7.82
C ASN A 225 -4.39 -7.84 7.47
N VAL A 226 -5.43 -7.31 6.85
CA VAL A 226 -5.69 -5.88 6.80
C VAL A 226 -6.77 -5.62 7.84
N ASP A 227 -6.35 -5.06 8.98
CA ASP A 227 -7.23 -4.83 10.12
C ASP A 227 -8.10 -3.60 9.88
N GLU A 228 -7.53 -2.60 9.19
CA GLU A 228 -8.19 -1.39 8.78
C GLU A 228 -7.67 -0.91 7.43
N TYR A 229 -8.57 -0.60 6.53
CA TYR A 229 -8.38 0.26 5.37
C TYR A 229 -9.54 1.23 5.36
N SER A 230 -9.30 2.46 5.79
CA SER A 230 -10.36 3.45 5.92
C SER A 230 -10.08 4.72 5.14
N ILE A 231 -11.13 5.26 4.54
CA ILE A 231 -11.15 6.58 3.93
C ILE A 231 -12.29 7.35 4.59
N ASP A 232 -11.96 8.36 5.37
CA ASP A 232 -12.92 9.26 6.00
C ASP A 232 -12.98 10.57 5.20
N VAL A 233 -14.14 10.89 4.65
CA VAL A 233 -14.36 12.10 3.86
C VAL A 233 -15.39 12.97 4.55
N GLU A 234 -14.99 14.17 4.93
CA GLU A 234 -15.84 15.14 5.63
C GLU A 234 -17.18 15.35 4.88
N ASN A 235 -18.27 15.31 5.62
CA ASN A 235 -19.64 15.47 5.09
C ASN A 235 -20.06 14.43 4.03
N VAL A 236 -19.23 13.43 3.73
CA VAL A 236 -19.57 12.30 2.84
C VAL A 236 -19.81 11.04 3.67
N GLY A 237 -18.78 10.60 4.39
CA GLY A 237 -18.80 9.41 5.23
C GLY A 237 -17.47 8.71 5.27
N ARG A 238 -17.39 7.67 6.10
CA ARG A 238 -16.23 6.82 6.25
C ARG A 238 -16.50 5.45 5.61
N LEU A 239 -15.67 5.09 4.64
CA LEU A 239 -15.58 3.72 4.13
C LEU A 239 -14.49 2.99 4.91
N ASP A 240 -14.84 1.86 5.49
CA ASP A 240 -13.96 1.01 6.26
C ASP A 240 -13.97 -0.41 5.69
N MET A 241 -12.80 -0.98 5.45
CA MET A 241 -12.64 -2.34 4.95
C MET A 241 -11.60 -3.08 5.79
N SER A 242 -11.87 -4.34 6.06
CA SER A 242 -10.89 -5.26 6.63
C SER A 242 -11.00 -6.62 5.98
N PHE A 243 -9.88 -7.35 5.90
CA PHE A 243 -9.90 -8.71 5.38
C PHE A 243 -8.70 -9.52 5.87
N SER A 244 -8.84 -10.83 5.84
CA SER A 244 -7.78 -11.78 6.13
C SER A 244 -7.77 -12.91 5.10
N ILE A 245 -6.59 -13.20 4.56
CA ILE A 245 -6.32 -14.33 3.66
C ILE A 245 -5.06 -15.06 4.12
N SER A 246 -4.99 -16.37 3.91
CA SER A 246 -3.80 -17.17 4.18
C SER A 246 -3.28 -17.81 2.90
N GLY A 247 -2.02 -18.26 2.92
CA GLY A 247 -1.35 -18.89 1.77
C GLY A 247 -0.46 -17.93 0.96
N TYR A 248 -0.41 -16.66 1.30
CA TYR A 248 0.49 -15.66 0.70
C TYR A 248 1.92 -15.79 1.26
N THR A 249 2.52 -16.95 1.04
CA THR A 249 3.86 -17.30 1.52
C THR A 249 4.96 -16.73 0.61
N MET A 250 6.23 -16.77 1.08
CA MET A 250 7.38 -16.44 0.24
C MET A 250 7.43 -17.28 -1.04
N ALA A 251 7.04 -18.58 -0.97
CA ALA A 251 6.97 -19.46 -2.14
C ALA A 251 5.89 -19.00 -3.13
N PHE A 252 4.75 -18.51 -2.63
CA PHE A 252 3.69 -17.93 -3.45
C PHE A 252 4.20 -16.65 -4.16
N ILE A 253 4.83 -15.74 -3.42
CA ILE A 253 5.40 -14.50 -3.95
C ILE A 253 6.40 -14.79 -5.07
N LYS A 254 7.33 -15.73 -4.82
CA LYS A 254 8.31 -16.15 -5.83
C LYS A 254 7.62 -16.72 -7.09
N SER A 255 6.65 -17.59 -6.93
CA SER A 255 5.94 -18.18 -8.06
C SER A 255 5.17 -17.12 -8.87
N MET A 256 4.63 -16.10 -8.21
CA MET A 256 3.97 -14.97 -8.86
C MET A 256 4.99 -14.15 -9.66
N GLN A 257 6.16 -13.82 -9.07
CA GLN A 257 7.24 -13.10 -9.76
C GLN A 257 7.77 -13.88 -10.97
N ASP A 258 7.94 -15.21 -10.83
CA ASP A 258 8.39 -16.08 -11.92
C ASP A 258 7.35 -16.10 -13.07
N ALA A 259 6.05 -16.08 -12.75
CA ALA A 259 4.97 -16.00 -13.75
C ALA A 259 4.97 -14.66 -14.49
N VAL A 260 5.17 -13.54 -13.78
CA VAL A 260 5.31 -12.20 -14.40
C VAL A 260 6.52 -12.15 -15.33
N LYS A 261 7.71 -12.59 -14.86
CA LYS A 261 8.92 -12.65 -15.69
C LYS A 261 8.74 -13.50 -16.93
N ALA A 262 8.06 -14.65 -16.81
CA ALA A 262 7.78 -15.52 -17.95
C ALA A 262 6.82 -14.86 -18.96
N GLN A 263 5.83 -14.10 -18.47
CA GLN A 263 4.93 -13.33 -19.32
C GLN A 263 5.68 -12.24 -20.09
N GLU A 264 6.55 -11.48 -19.43
CA GLU A 264 7.35 -10.41 -20.03
C GLU A 264 8.34 -10.93 -21.08
N ALA A 265 9.02 -12.04 -20.77
CA ALA A 265 10.02 -12.64 -21.66
C ALA A 265 9.42 -13.30 -22.90
N ASN A 266 8.13 -13.57 -22.95
CA ASN A 266 7.50 -14.22 -24.08
C ASN A 266 7.19 -13.24 -25.21
N PRO A 267 7.77 -13.39 -26.42
CA PRO A 267 7.53 -12.50 -27.54
C PRO A 267 6.09 -12.59 -28.09
N ASN A 268 5.38 -13.70 -27.87
CA ASN A 268 3.98 -13.87 -28.25
C ASN A 268 3.08 -13.46 -27.09
N LYS A 269 2.57 -12.25 -27.12
CA LYS A 269 1.75 -11.69 -26.04
C LYS A 269 0.48 -12.47 -25.74
N GLU A 270 -0.20 -12.97 -26.77
CA GLU A 270 -1.42 -13.77 -26.57
C GLU A 270 -1.15 -15.09 -25.83
N GLN A 271 -0.08 -15.78 -26.18
CA GLN A 271 0.36 -16.98 -25.45
C GLN A 271 0.85 -16.64 -24.03
N ALA A 272 1.55 -15.51 -23.88
CA ALA A 272 2.01 -15.02 -22.59
C ALA A 272 0.83 -14.79 -21.64
N ASP A 273 -0.21 -14.10 -22.10
CA ASP A 273 -1.39 -13.77 -21.30
C ASP A 273 -2.19 -15.04 -20.93
N GLN A 274 -2.32 -15.99 -21.85
CA GLN A 274 -2.97 -17.28 -21.58
C GLN A 274 -2.18 -18.10 -20.54
N ALA A 275 -0.86 -18.19 -20.69
CA ALA A 275 0.01 -18.92 -19.75
C ALA A 275 0.00 -18.26 -18.36
N PHE A 276 0.05 -16.93 -18.32
CA PHE A 276 -0.06 -16.15 -17.07
C PHE A 276 -1.40 -16.39 -16.38
N GLY A 277 -2.52 -16.34 -17.12
CA GLY A 277 -3.85 -16.63 -16.58
C GLY A 277 -3.93 -18.02 -15.95
N LEU A 278 -3.36 -19.04 -16.60
CA LEU A 278 -3.31 -20.40 -16.04
C LEU A 278 -2.42 -20.49 -14.80
N ALA A 279 -1.25 -19.82 -14.80
CA ALA A 279 -0.37 -19.74 -13.64
C ALA A 279 -1.07 -19.07 -12.45
N MET A 280 -1.77 -17.95 -12.67
CA MET A 280 -2.56 -17.28 -11.64
C MET A 280 -3.67 -18.13 -11.06
N LEU A 281 -4.39 -18.89 -11.90
CA LEU A 281 -5.39 -19.87 -11.42
C LEU A 281 -4.74 -20.92 -10.53
N GLY A 282 -3.55 -21.41 -10.88
CA GLY A 282 -2.78 -22.34 -10.05
C GLY A 282 -2.34 -21.72 -8.71
N LEU A 283 -1.91 -20.46 -8.71
CA LEU A 283 -1.54 -19.73 -7.50
C LEU A 283 -2.75 -19.50 -6.59
N MET A 284 -3.90 -19.10 -7.13
CA MET A 284 -5.12 -18.90 -6.34
C MET A 284 -5.54 -20.17 -5.58
N GLN A 285 -5.15 -21.37 -6.04
CA GLN A 285 -5.44 -22.62 -5.32
C GLN A 285 -4.68 -22.73 -3.99
N GLN A 286 -3.63 -21.96 -3.78
CA GLN A 286 -2.86 -21.94 -2.54
C GLN A 286 -3.48 -21.01 -1.49
N LEU A 287 -4.38 -20.13 -1.91
CA LEU A 287 -4.99 -19.12 -1.04
C LEU A 287 -6.23 -19.68 -0.31
N THR A 288 -6.42 -19.16 0.88
CA THR A 288 -7.56 -19.45 1.74
C THR A 288 -8.15 -18.14 2.23
N PHE A 289 -9.46 -17.99 2.12
CA PHE A 289 -10.22 -16.86 2.63
C PHE A 289 -10.55 -17.08 4.11
N ASN A 290 -10.21 -16.14 4.96
CA ASN A 290 -10.49 -16.19 6.39
C ASN A 290 -11.73 -15.34 6.73
N ASN A 291 -11.71 -14.05 6.41
CA ASN A 291 -12.83 -13.14 6.61
C ASN A 291 -12.67 -11.87 5.75
N ALA A 292 -13.77 -11.12 5.61
CA ALA A 292 -13.76 -9.76 5.08
C ALA A 292 -14.94 -8.97 5.63
N LYS A 293 -14.77 -7.65 5.81
CA LYS A 293 -15.82 -6.71 6.19
C LYS A 293 -15.68 -5.45 5.36
N ILE A 294 -16.80 -4.90 4.91
CA ILE A 294 -16.93 -3.57 4.32
C ILE A 294 -18.03 -2.85 5.09
N SER A 295 -17.72 -1.67 5.60
CA SER A 295 -18.64 -0.81 6.34
C SER A 295 -18.60 0.60 5.77
N PHE A 296 -19.75 1.23 5.68
CA PHE A 296 -19.85 2.63 5.33
C PHE A 296 -20.64 3.37 6.41
N ASP A 297 -20.01 4.34 7.05
CA ASP A 297 -20.64 5.24 8.01
C ASP A 297 -20.99 6.55 7.29
N ASP A 298 -22.29 6.84 7.19
CA ASP A 298 -22.83 7.96 6.41
C ASP A 298 -22.70 9.29 7.16
N ALA A 299 -22.10 10.29 6.50
CA ALA A 299 -22.07 11.67 6.98
C ALA A 299 -22.97 12.61 6.14
N GLY A 300 -24.02 12.06 5.54
CA GLY A 300 -25.06 12.81 4.83
C GLY A 300 -25.07 12.64 3.32
N ILE A 301 -24.15 11.88 2.74
CA ILE A 301 -24.10 11.67 1.28
C ILE A 301 -25.31 10.89 0.77
N THR A 302 -25.78 9.89 1.55
CA THR A 302 -26.92 9.06 1.13
C THR A 302 -28.18 9.88 0.96
N LYS A 303 -28.47 10.77 1.91
CA LYS A 303 -29.65 11.65 1.82
C LYS A 303 -29.55 12.57 0.61
N ARG A 304 -28.41 13.24 0.41
CA ARG A 304 -28.18 14.11 -0.76
C ARG A 304 -28.29 13.34 -2.07
N GLY A 305 -27.78 12.09 -2.11
CA GLY A 305 -27.88 11.21 -3.27
C GLY A 305 -29.32 10.85 -3.61
N ILE A 306 -30.14 10.52 -2.61
CA ILE A 306 -31.58 10.24 -2.79
C ILE A 306 -32.30 11.49 -3.29
N ASP A 307 -32.05 12.66 -2.69
CA ASP A 307 -32.68 13.93 -3.07
C ASP A 307 -32.33 14.31 -4.52
N TYR A 308 -31.06 14.17 -4.91
CA TYR A 308 -30.62 14.41 -6.27
C TYR A 308 -31.25 13.43 -7.28
N ALA A 309 -31.20 12.13 -7.01
CA ALA A 309 -31.75 11.11 -7.89
C ALA A 309 -33.29 11.24 -8.04
N ALA A 310 -33.98 11.61 -6.98
CA ALA A 310 -35.42 11.86 -7.01
C ALA A 310 -35.77 13.04 -7.94
N LYS A 311 -35.01 14.14 -7.84
CA LYS A 311 -35.15 15.31 -8.72
C LYS A 311 -34.94 14.94 -10.18
N GLU A 312 -33.87 14.20 -10.50
CA GLU A 312 -33.55 13.74 -11.86
C GLU A 312 -34.67 12.84 -12.45
N GLN A 313 -35.32 12.04 -11.60
CA GLN A 313 -36.43 11.16 -12.02
C GLN A 313 -37.80 11.83 -11.99
N GLY A 314 -37.89 13.10 -11.61
CA GLY A 314 -39.16 13.83 -11.49
C GLY A 314 -40.08 13.28 -10.40
N THR A 315 -39.49 12.72 -9.33
CA THR A 315 -40.22 12.14 -8.21
C THR A 315 -39.83 12.81 -6.88
N THR A 316 -40.43 12.40 -5.76
CA THR A 316 -40.03 12.86 -4.43
C THR A 316 -39.02 11.91 -3.79
N SER A 317 -38.17 12.42 -2.86
CA SER A 317 -37.22 11.61 -2.13
C SER A 317 -37.92 10.47 -1.36
N GLN A 318 -39.11 10.72 -0.82
CA GLN A 318 -39.92 9.72 -0.15
C GLN A 318 -40.38 8.60 -1.11
N GLN A 319 -40.84 8.95 -2.31
CA GLN A 319 -41.22 7.96 -3.31
C GLN A 319 -40.05 7.14 -3.80
N LEU A 320 -38.90 7.78 -4.05
CA LEU A 320 -37.67 7.08 -4.43
C LEU A 320 -37.19 6.15 -3.32
N SER A 321 -37.21 6.58 -2.06
CA SER A 321 -36.88 5.72 -0.90
C SER A 321 -37.77 4.49 -0.83
N GLN A 322 -39.10 4.63 -1.02
CA GLN A 322 -40.00 3.48 -1.05
C GLN A 322 -39.73 2.55 -2.25
N MET A 323 -39.35 3.11 -3.40
CA MET A 323 -38.97 2.33 -4.57
C MET A 323 -37.71 1.53 -4.31
N ILE A 324 -36.66 2.14 -3.73
CA ILE A 324 -35.39 1.45 -3.35
C ILE A 324 -35.69 0.29 -2.42
N LYS A 325 -36.49 0.51 -1.38
CA LYS A 325 -36.89 -0.53 -0.42
C LYS A 325 -37.68 -1.67 -1.08
N GLY A 326 -38.54 -1.36 -2.03
CA GLY A 326 -39.30 -2.37 -2.77
C GLY A 326 -38.46 -3.16 -3.77
N MET A 327 -37.46 -2.51 -4.38
CA MET A 327 -36.59 -3.16 -5.39
C MET A 327 -35.50 -4.05 -4.79
N ALA A 328 -34.95 -3.71 -3.63
CA ALA A 328 -33.86 -4.45 -3.02
C ALA A 328 -34.16 -5.96 -2.83
N PRO A 329 -35.33 -6.36 -2.25
CA PRO A 329 -35.67 -7.78 -2.16
C PRO A 329 -35.81 -8.47 -3.52
N MET A 330 -36.34 -7.77 -4.52
CA MET A 330 -36.51 -8.34 -5.87
C MET A 330 -35.18 -8.60 -6.57
N MET A 331 -34.20 -7.70 -6.43
CA MET A 331 -32.88 -7.88 -6.99
C MET A 331 -32.16 -9.08 -6.38
N ILE A 332 -32.22 -9.22 -5.05
CA ILE A 332 -31.59 -10.34 -4.34
C ILE A 332 -32.33 -11.65 -4.57
N ALA A 333 -33.65 -11.62 -4.78
CA ALA A 333 -34.46 -12.82 -5.10
C ALA A 333 -33.95 -13.52 -6.40
N GLN A 334 -33.40 -12.78 -7.35
CA GLN A 334 -32.81 -13.33 -8.57
C GLN A 334 -31.59 -14.22 -8.30
N LEU A 335 -30.91 -14.00 -7.16
CA LEU A 335 -29.77 -14.82 -6.74
C LEU A 335 -30.23 -16.15 -6.10
N ASN A 336 -31.51 -16.31 -5.81
CA ASN A 336 -32.08 -17.52 -5.20
C ASN A 336 -31.50 -17.86 -3.82
N ILE A 337 -31.27 -16.83 -2.97
CA ILE A 337 -30.70 -16.93 -1.62
C ILE A 337 -31.67 -16.27 -0.61
N PRO A 338 -32.66 -17.01 -0.10
CA PRO A 338 -33.71 -16.41 0.74
C PRO A 338 -33.23 -15.76 2.04
N GLU A 339 -32.18 -16.34 2.65
CA GLU A 339 -31.60 -15.82 3.91
C GLU A 339 -30.94 -14.46 3.67
N LEU A 340 -30.13 -14.34 2.61
CA LEU A 340 -29.52 -13.08 2.22
C LEU A 340 -30.56 -12.03 1.79
N GLN A 341 -31.63 -12.46 1.10
CA GLN A 341 -32.75 -11.59 0.71
C GLN A 341 -33.36 -10.90 1.91
N ASN A 342 -33.64 -11.65 2.97
CA ASN A 342 -34.25 -11.10 4.19
C ASN A 342 -33.30 -10.13 4.90
N ALA A 343 -32.03 -10.51 5.05
CA ALA A 343 -31.00 -9.67 5.69
C ALA A 343 -30.78 -8.36 4.94
N VAL A 344 -30.62 -8.41 3.61
CA VAL A 344 -30.45 -7.22 2.77
C VAL A 344 -31.69 -6.34 2.81
N SER A 345 -32.88 -6.92 2.73
CA SER A 345 -34.13 -6.17 2.78
C SER A 345 -34.30 -5.42 4.11
N ALA A 346 -34.00 -6.08 5.23
CA ALA A 346 -34.03 -5.46 6.55
C ALA A 346 -33.02 -4.32 6.67
N ALA A 347 -31.75 -4.58 6.24
CA ALA A 347 -30.68 -3.59 6.29
C ALA A 347 -30.98 -2.37 5.40
N VAL A 348 -31.42 -2.59 4.15
CA VAL A 348 -31.78 -1.49 3.22
C VAL A 348 -32.91 -0.67 3.76
N ASN A 349 -33.98 -1.31 4.31
CA ASN A 349 -35.09 -0.59 4.91
C ASN A 349 -34.64 0.31 6.07
N THR A 350 -33.81 -0.24 6.98
CA THR A 350 -33.30 0.50 8.13
C THR A 350 -32.40 1.65 7.71
N TYR A 351 -31.47 1.40 6.77
CA TYR A 351 -30.51 2.39 6.30
C TYR A 351 -31.16 3.53 5.51
N VAL A 352 -32.08 3.20 4.59
CA VAL A 352 -32.76 4.23 3.77
C VAL A 352 -33.66 5.14 4.62
N ASP A 353 -34.22 4.64 5.73
CA ASP A 353 -35.06 5.45 6.66
C ASP A 353 -34.18 6.41 7.51
N ASP A 354 -33.04 5.97 7.96
CA ASP A 354 -32.14 6.74 8.85
C ASP A 354 -30.70 6.34 8.56
N PRO A 355 -30.05 6.91 7.50
CA PRO A 355 -28.70 6.54 7.12
C PRO A 355 -27.68 6.84 8.22
N LYS A 356 -27.11 5.82 8.83
CA LYS A 356 -26.00 5.90 9.78
C LYS A 356 -24.84 5.01 9.32
N ASN A 357 -25.02 3.67 9.40
CA ASN A 357 -24.03 2.76 8.85
C ASN A 357 -24.68 1.60 8.10
N PHE A 358 -23.91 1.08 7.13
CA PHE A 358 -24.26 -0.10 6.36
C PHE A 358 -23.06 -1.03 6.29
N THR A 359 -23.20 -2.27 6.74
CA THR A 359 -22.10 -3.22 6.86
C THR A 359 -22.43 -4.52 6.12
N ILE A 360 -21.46 -4.98 5.33
CA ILE A 360 -21.44 -6.33 4.74
C ILE A 360 -20.22 -7.02 5.32
N SER A 361 -20.42 -8.20 5.90
CA SER A 361 -19.31 -9.03 6.35
C SER A 361 -19.41 -10.46 5.82
N ALA A 362 -18.27 -11.06 5.60
CA ALA A 362 -18.11 -12.46 5.24
C ALA A 362 -17.21 -13.10 6.30
N ALA A 363 -17.78 -13.92 7.18
CA ALA A 363 -17.10 -14.55 8.31
C ALA A 363 -17.50 -16.02 8.41
N PRO A 364 -16.90 -16.89 7.57
CA PRO A 364 -17.21 -18.32 7.60
C PRO A 364 -16.76 -18.95 8.92
N ALA A 365 -17.49 -19.98 9.37
CA ALA A 365 -17.15 -20.69 10.61
C ALA A 365 -15.76 -21.36 10.59
N LYS A 366 -15.19 -21.58 9.41
CA LYS A 366 -13.83 -22.07 9.17
C LYS A 366 -13.29 -21.41 7.90
N PRO A 367 -11.96 -21.16 7.82
CA PRO A 367 -11.33 -20.67 6.59
C PRO A 367 -11.73 -21.48 5.35
N VAL A 368 -12.01 -20.78 4.24
CA VAL A 368 -12.52 -21.40 3.00
C VAL A 368 -11.45 -21.32 1.91
N PRO A 369 -10.92 -22.46 1.42
CA PRO A 369 -9.99 -22.47 0.30
C PRO A 369 -10.60 -21.81 -0.94
N PHE A 370 -9.83 -20.98 -1.65
CA PHE A 370 -10.29 -20.32 -2.88
C PHE A 370 -10.82 -21.30 -3.95
N PRO A 371 -10.27 -22.52 -4.13
CA PRO A 371 -10.87 -23.50 -5.04
C PRO A 371 -12.33 -23.84 -4.73
N MET A 372 -12.73 -23.86 -3.45
CA MET A 372 -14.12 -24.07 -3.07
C MET A 372 -15.00 -22.90 -3.49
N ILE A 373 -14.50 -21.67 -3.32
CA ILE A 373 -15.22 -20.45 -3.75
C ILE A 373 -15.38 -20.45 -5.26
N MET A 374 -14.31 -20.76 -6.01
CA MET A 374 -14.34 -20.85 -7.47
C MET A 374 -15.28 -21.94 -7.96
N GLY A 375 -15.24 -23.12 -7.32
CA GLY A 375 -16.15 -24.23 -7.64
C GLY A 375 -17.61 -23.85 -7.39
N ALA A 376 -17.91 -23.19 -6.28
CA ALA A 376 -19.23 -22.68 -6.00
C ALA A 376 -19.66 -21.62 -7.03
N ALA A 377 -18.79 -20.69 -7.39
CA ALA A 377 -19.06 -19.66 -8.40
C ALA A 377 -19.45 -20.25 -9.77
N MET A 378 -18.82 -21.33 -10.16
CA MET A 378 -19.07 -22.00 -11.45
C MET A 378 -20.27 -22.94 -11.41
N GLY A 379 -20.48 -23.65 -10.31
CA GLY A 379 -21.49 -24.71 -10.22
C GLY A 379 -22.78 -24.32 -9.49
N ALA A 380 -22.67 -23.51 -8.45
CA ALA A 380 -23.79 -23.13 -7.57
C ALA A 380 -23.55 -21.75 -6.94
N PRO A 381 -23.55 -20.65 -7.72
CA PRO A 381 -23.18 -19.29 -7.23
C PRO A 381 -24.08 -18.82 -6.08
N ASN A 382 -25.29 -19.31 -5.99
CA ASN A 382 -26.22 -19.05 -4.89
C ASN A 382 -25.75 -19.61 -3.53
N THR A 383 -24.78 -20.50 -3.48
CA THR A 383 -24.23 -21.05 -2.24
C THR A 383 -23.10 -20.22 -1.66
N ILE A 384 -22.51 -19.31 -2.43
CA ILE A 384 -21.35 -18.49 -2.01
C ILE A 384 -21.63 -17.72 -0.71
N PRO A 385 -22.75 -16.99 -0.55
CA PRO A 385 -23.02 -16.29 0.69
C PRO A 385 -23.09 -17.19 1.91
N SER A 386 -23.67 -18.36 1.79
CA SER A 386 -23.73 -19.33 2.89
C SER A 386 -22.35 -19.94 3.18
N VAL A 387 -21.56 -20.27 2.15
CA VAL A 387 -20.17 -20.77 2.29
C VAL A 387 -19.28 -19.76 2.99
N LEU A 388 -19.42 -18.47 2.65
CA LEU A 388 -18.62 -17.39 3.23
C LEU A 388 -19.23 -16.80 4.51
N GLY A 389 -20.41 -17.27 4.96
CA GLY A 389 -21.07 -16.72 6.14
C GLY A 389 -21.42 -15.24 5.98
N VAL A 390 -21.92 -14.84 4.80
CA VAL A 390 -22.21 -13.44 4.51
C VAL A 390 -23.38 -12.93 5.35
N THR A 391 -23.17 -11.80 6.00
CA THR A 391 -24.21 -11.05 6.72
C THR A 391 -24.29 -9.61 6.23
N VAL A 392 -25.47 -9.02 6.31
CA VAL A 392 -25.71 -7.62 5.95
C VAL A 392 -26.51 -6.96 7.06
N THR A 393 -25.99 -5.86 7.58
CA THR A 393 -26.62 -5.11 8.69
C THR A 393 -26.60 -3.62 8.42
N ALA A 394 -27.45 -2.88 9.10
CA ALA A 394 -27.44 -1.44 9.08
C ALA A 394 -27.76 -0.87 10.47
N ASN A 395 -27.16 0.27 10.79
CA ASN A 395 -27.39 1.03 12.02
C ASN A 395 -27.12 0.21 13.30
N GLN A 396 -26.03 -0.58 13.27
CA GLN A 396 -25.60 -1.42 14.40
C GLN A 396 -24.54 -0.69 15.23
#